data_da3a98db82940c1afe157408652b9913
#
_entry.id   da3a98db82940c1afe157408652b9913
#
_cell.length_a   1.000
_cell.length_b   1.000
_cell.length_c   1.000
_cell.angle_alpha   90.00
_cell.angle_beta   90.00
_cell.angle_gamma   90.00
#
_symmetry.space_group_name_H-M   'P 1'
#
loop_
_entity.id
_entity.type
_entity.pdbx_description
1 polymer ?
#
loop_
_entity_poly.entity_id
_entity_poly.type
_entity_poly.pdbx_seq_one_letter_code
_entity_poly.pdbx_strand_id
1 'polypeptide(L)'
;RYVLPFNKENRYLVMPALSDELNIVGIKTVTFAPNNPKLDKKTITGSVLLSDYDTGETLAVLDGSYLTKIRTGAISGVATKYLARENAKTLCVIGAGDQAEGLIAAILAVRDIEMLHISSRTRAKAETLAEFVKQTYHVSTKVFDEADQAMENADIVVTATNSNKPVYSHSLHPGVHLNAVGSFKPEMQELPSETMLIANKIVVESTEAAMEETGDLKVPLEEGIITERSLHGELGDIVSGKISGRDDNEEVTVFKSVGLAIVDIVVAQYFYKKAQQTN
;
A
#
# COMPACT_ATOMS: atom_id res chain seq x y z
N ARG A 1 -5.83 8.24 -13.45
CA ARG A 1 -4.91 7.46 -14.32
C ARG A 1 -5.52 7.17 -15.67
N TYR A 2 -4.66 7.06 -16.72
CA TYR A 2 -5.08 6.63 -18.06
C TYR A 2 -4.53 5.24 -18.34
N VAL A 3 -5.36 4.34 -18.87
CA VAL A 3 -4.96 2.96 -19.19
C VAL A 3 -5.05 2.76 -20.69
N LEU A 4 -3.91 2.49 -21.32
CA LEU A 4 -3.79 2.25 -22.75
C LEU A 4 -3.54 0.75 -22.98
N PRO A 5 -4.49 -0.01 -23.53
CA PRO A 5 -4.26 -1.40 -23.87
C PRO A 5 -3.35 -1.51 -25.09
N PHE A 6 -2.40 -2.44 -25.07
CA PHE A 6 -1.59 -2.79 -26.25
C PHE A 6 -1.26 -4.28 -26.25
N ASN A 7 -0.99 -4.83 -27.42
CA ASN A 7 -0.62 -6.24 -27.60
C ASN A 7 -1.55 -7.21 -26.83
N LYS A 8 -2.88 -7.06 -27.00
CA LYS A 8 -3.98 -7.87 -26.44
C LYS A 8 -4.08 -7.85 -24.91
N GLU A 9 -3.04 -8.30 -24.19
CA GLU A 9 -3.06 -8.50 -22.73
C GLU A 9 -2.27 -7.44 -21.96
N ASN A 10 -1.40 -6.71 -22.63
CA ASN A 10 -0.57 -5.71 -22.01
C ASN A 10 -1.35 -4.41 -21.76
N ARG A 11 -0.95 -3.67 -20.73
CA ARG A 11 -1.49 -2.36 -20.37
C ARG A 11 -0.35 -1.39 -20.12
N TYR A 12 -0.52 -0.18 -20.61
CA TYR A 12 0.35 0.94 -20.30
C TYR A 12 -0.45 1.96 -19.51
N LEU A 13 -0.05 2.21 -18.27
CA LEU A 13 -0.68 3.17 -17.40
C LEU A 13 0.10 4.47 -17.46
N VAL A 14 -0.62 5.57 -17.57
CA VAL A 14 -0.06 6.93 -17.59
C VAL A 14 -0.71 7.70 -16.44
N MET A 15 0.10 8.17 -15.51
CA MET A 15 -0.33 8.75 -14.25
C MET A 15 0.33 10.12 -14.06
N PRO A 16 -0.22 11.19 -14.66
CA PRO A 16 0.28 12.55 -14.46
C PRO A 16 -0.17 13.08 -13.09
N ALA A 17 0.66 13.95 -12.52
CA ALA A 17 0.33 14.73 -11.34
C ALA A 17 1.15 16.02 -11.31
N LEU A 18 0.68 17.00 -10.56
CA LEU A 18 1.36 18.26 -10.32
C LEU A 18 1.07 18.79 -8.90
N SER A 19 1.96 19.61 -8.39
CA SER A 19 1.76 20.37 -7.18
C SER A 19 2.45 21.73 -7.36
N ASP A 20 1.66 22.78 -7.32
CA ASP A 20 2.14 24.18 -7.32
C ASP A 20 2.84 24.50 -6.01
N GLU A 21 2.32 24.05 -4.86
CA GLU A 21 2.98 24.23 -3.55
C GLU A 21 4.41 23.67 -3.50
N LEU A 22 4.63 22.52 -4.13
CA LEU A 22 5.94 21.86 -4.18
C LEU A 22 6.76 22.24 -5.40
N ASN A 23 6.19 23.05 -6.29
CA ASN A 23 6.78 23.49 -7.56
C ASN A 23 7.26 22.31 -8.42
N ILE A 24 6.41 21.29 -8.60
CA ILE A 24 6.70 20.08 -9.37
C ILE A 24 5.55 19.68 -10.28
N VAL A 25 5.90 19.14 -11.41
CA VAL A 25 5.02 18.38 -12.30
C VAL A 25 5.72 17.10 -12.69
N GLY A 26 4.98 16.04 -12.87
CA GLY A 26 5.59 14.77 -13.25
C GLY A 26 4.60 13.76 -13.76
N ILE A 27 5.12 12.66 -14.25
CA ILE A 27 4.34 11.58 -14.80
C ILE A 27 4.97 10.24 -14.41
N LYS A 28 4.18 9.36 -13.84
CA LYS A 28 4.56 7.95 -13.72
C LYS A 28 3.95 7.17 -14.87
N THR A 29 4.78 6.37 -15.52
CA THR A 29 4.35 5.38 -16.50
C THR A 29 4.59 3.98 -15.95
N VAL A 30 3.63 3.07 -16.15
CA VAL A 30 3.74 1.67 -15.72
C VAL A 30 3.31 0.77 -16.86
N THR A 31 4.14 -0.18 -17.20
CA THR A 31 3.78 -1.25 -18.13
C THR A 31 3.42 -2.50 -17.33
N PHE A 32 2.24 -3.05 -17.59
CA PHE A 32 1.84 -4.38 -17.13
C PHE A 32 1.85 -5.34 -18.32
N ALA A 33 2.69 -6.37 -18.27
CA ALA A 33 2.88 -7.37 -19.31
C ALA A 33 2.88 -8.78 -18.68
N PRO A 34 1.71 -9.46 -18.57
CA PRO A 34 1.54 -10.70 -17.81
C PRO A 34 2.34 -11.88 -18.35
N ASN A 35 2.72 -11.85 -19.63
CA ASN A 35 3.51 -12.91 -20.26
C ASN A 35 5.04 -12.72 -20.15
N ASN A 36 5.51 -11.59 -19.63
CA ASN A 36 6.94 -11.30 -19.47
C ASN A 36 7.71 -12.35 -18.65
N PRO A 37 7.15 -13.00 -17.60
CA PRO A 37 7.86 -14.08 -16.90
C PRO A 37 8.29 -15.25 -17.79
N LYS A 38 7.57 -15.51 -18.88
CA LYS A 38 7.96 -16.54 -19.87
C LYS A 38 9.22 -16.16 -20.65
N LEU A 39 9.62 -14.88 -20.61
CA LEU A 39 10.79 -14.30 -21.26
C LEU A 39 11.86 -13.87 -20.25
N ASP A 40 11.77 -14.32 -19.01
CA ASP A 40 12.63 -13.91 -17.89
C ASP A 40 12.65 -12.37 -17.70
N LYS A 41 11.48 -11.73 -17.88
CA LYS A 41 11.30 -10.29 -17.68
C LYS A 41 10.25 -10.02 -16.61
N LYS A 42 10.35 -8.85 -15.97
CA LYS A 42 9.38 -8.42 -14.96
C LYS A 42 8.00 -8.20 -15.60
N THR A 43 6.96 -8.64 -14.91
CA THR A 43 5.56 -8.40 -15.28
C THR A 43 5.21 -6.91 -15.25
N ILE A 44 5.79 -6.18 -14.31
CA ILE A 44 5.56 -4.74 -14.10
C ILE A 44 6.89 -4.03 -14.20
N THR A 45 6.93 -2.97 -15.02
CA THR A 45 8.05 -2.03 -15.10
C THR A 45 7.47 -0.61 -15.13
N GLY A 46 8.22 0.34 -14.65
CA GLY A 46 7.76 1.73 -14.63
C GLY A 46 8.89 2.73 -14.55
N SER A 47 8.58 3.95 -14.92
CA SER A 47 9.45 5.12 -14.78
C SER A 47 8.67 6.30 -14.26
N VAL A 48 9.35 7.16 -13.50
CA VAL A 48 8.81 8.46 -13.09
C VAL A 48 9.68 9.53 -13.71
N LEU A 49 9.06 10.41 -14.49
CA LEU A 49 9.68 11.62 -14.99
C LEU A 49 9.23 12.78 -14.10
N LEU A 50 10.18 13.52 -13.56
CA LEU A 50 9.97 14.72 -12.76
C LEU A 50 10.43 15.95 -13.55
N SER A 51 9.60 16.99 -13.58
CA SER A 51 9.89 18.25 -14.25
C SER A 51 9.66 19.43 -13.31
N ASP A 52 10.35 20.50 -13.59
CA ASP A 52 10.14 21.80 -12.96
C ASP A 52 8.78 22.36 -13.36
N TYR A 53 8.04 22.89 -12.39
CA TYR A 53 6.68 23.36 -12.60
C TYR A 53 6.61 24.62 -13.44
N ASP A 54 7.56 25.54 -13.25
CA ASP A 54 7.54 26.86 -13.91
C ASP A 54 8.07 26.78 -15.35
N THR A 55 9.12 25.99 -15.57
CA THR A 55 9.84 25.94 -16.85
C THR A 55 9.48 24.74 -17.71
N GLY A 56 8.92 23.67 -17.10
CA GLY A 56 8.72 22.38 -17.76
C GLY A 56 10.00 21.59 -18.01
N GLU A 57 11.16 22.07 -17.56
CA GLU A 57 12.44 21.41 -17.73
C GLU A 57 12.45 20.05 -17.01
N THR A 58 12.96 19.01 -17.66
CA THR A 58 13.08 17.69 -17.03
C THR A 58 14.20 17.71 -15.99
N LEU A 59 13.83 17.47 -14.73
CA LEU A 59 14.74 17.43 -13.59
C LEU A 59 15.34 16.03 -13.37
N ALA A 60 14.54 14.98 -13.52
CA ALA A 60 14.99 13.62 -13.28
C ALA A 60 14.11 12.57 -13.95
N VAL A 61 14.71 11.41 -14.21
CA VAL A 61 14.01 10.16 -14.55
C VAL A 61 14.42 9.12 -13.52
N LEU A 62 13.43 8.52 -12.84
CA LEU A 62 13.65 7.56 -11.75
C LEU A 62 13.04 6.20 -12.09
N ASP A 63 13.61 5.13 -11.51
CA ASP A 63 13.00 3.79 -11.55
C ASP A 63 11.64 3.82 -10.82
N GLY A 64 10.58 3.69 -11.60
CA GLY A 64 9.22 3.74 -11.08
C GLY A 64 8.84 2.51 -10.24
N SER A 65 9.48 1.36 -10.47
CA SER A 65 9.22 0.14 -9.68
C SER A 65 9.78 0.29 -8.27
N TYR A 66 11.03 0.72 -8.15
CA TYR A 66 11.66 0.99 -6.86
C TYR A 66 10.93 2.12 -6.10
N LEU A 67 10.64 3.22 -6.79
CA LEU A 67 9.91 4.34 -6.21
C LEU A 67 8.52 3.93 -5.72
N THR A 68 7.81 3.10 -6.48
CA THR A 68 6.50 2.58 -6.06
C THR A 68 6.60 1.75 -4.78
N LYS A 69 7.63 0.90 -4.64
CA LYS A 69 7.89 0.15 -3.40
C LYS A 69 8.06 1.10 -2.20
N ILE A 70 8.89 2.10 -2.35
CA ILE A 70 9.18 3.06 -1.26
C ILE A 70 7.94 3.91 -0.91
N ARG A 71 7.23 4.49 -1.92
CA ARG A 71 6.09 5.38 -1.63
C ARG A 71 4.87 4.63 -1.07
N THR A 72 4.66 3.38 -1.50
CA THR A 72 3.58 2.54 -0.95
C THR A 72 3.88 2.18 0.50
N GLY A 73 5.13 1.84 0.81
CA GLY A 73 5.57 1.65 2.17
C GLY A 73 5.41 2.92 3.01
N ALA A 74 5.90 4.05 2.53
CA ALA A 74 5.86 5.31 3.27
C ALA A 74 4.44 5.73 3.66
N ILE A 75 3.47 5.66 2.73
CA ILE A 75 2.08 6.04 3.04
C ILE A 75 1.43 5.07 4.04
N SER A 76 1.74 3.75 3.93
CA SER A 76 1.29 2.76 4.91
C SER A 76 1.96 2.96 6.28
N GLY A 77 3.22 3.37 6.31
CA GLY A 77 3.92 3.76 7.53
C GLY A 77 3.29 4.98 8.20
N VAL A 78 2.93 6.00 7.41
CA VAL A 78 2.18 7.18 7.91
C VAL A 78 0.82 6.75 8.46
N ALA A 79 0.04 5.95 7.73
CA ALA A 79 -1.23 5.42 8.22
C ALA A 79 -1.06 4.64 9.53
N THR A 80 -0.07 3.75 9.60
CA THR A 80 0.27 3.00 10.80
C THR A 80 0.62 3.91 11.98
N LYS A 81 1.36 5.00 11.74
CA LYS A 81 1.72 5.96 12.78
C LYS A 81 0.50 6.56 13.47
N TYR A 82 -0.55 6.87 12.73
CA TYR A 82 -1.75 7.53 13.24
C TYR A 82 -2.88 6.57 13.62
N LEU A 83 -2.90 5.37 13.06
CA LEU A 83 -4.03 4.43 13.17
C LEU A 83 -3.72 3.15 13.94
N ALA A 84 -2.46 2.73 14.07
CA ALA A 84 -2.11 1.58 14.90
C ALA A 84 -1.88 1.98 16.36
N ARG A 85 -2.08 1.02 17.28
CA ARG A 85 -1.71 1.19 18.68
C ARG A 85 -0.21 1.49 18.82
N GLU A 86 0.16 2.34 19.75
CA GLU A 86 1.58 2.68 19.99
C GLU A 86 2.41 1.47 20.45
N ASN A 87 1.79 0.60 21.24
CA ASN A 87 2.40 -0.61 21.80
C ASN A 87 2.27 -1.83 20.86
N ALA A 88 1.96 -1.66 19.58
CA ALA A 88 1.90 -2.75 18.61
C ALA A 88 3.27 -3.42 18.46
N LYS A 89 3.32 -4.77 18.56
CA LYS A 89 4.54 -5.59 18.55
C LYS A 89 4.55 -6.66 17.49
N THR A 90 3.38 -7.07 17.01
CA THR A 90 3.25 -8.14 16.01
C THR A 90 2.70 -7.60 14.70
N LEU A 91 3.49 -7.73 13.64
CA LEU A 91 3.11 -7.39 12.27
C LEU A 91 2.80 -8.67 11.50
N CYS A 92 1.66 -8.74 10.83
CA CYS A 92 1.33 -9.77 9.85
C CYS A 92 1.35 -9.19 8.44
N VAL A 93 2.02 -9.87 7.50
CA VAL A 93 2.05 -9.50 6.08
C VAL A 93 1.50 -10.66 5.24
N ILE A 94 0.40 -10.41 4.55
CA ILE A 94 -0.22 -11.32 3.60
C ILE A 94 0.16 -10.88 2.19
N GLY A 95 1.06 -11.65 1.56
CA GLY A 95 1.65 -11.36 0.27
C GLY A 95 3.14 -11.01 0.35
N ALA A 96 4.00 -11.86 -0.20
CA ALA A 96 5.46 -11.69 -0.28
C ALA A 96 5.89 -11.25 -1.69
N GLY A 97 5.23 -10.21 -2.22
CA GLY A 97 5.55 -9.58 -3.50
C GLY A 97 6.54 -8.41 -3.37
N ASP A 98 6.78 -7.72 -4.49
CA ASP A 98 7.77 -6.63 -4.58
C ASP A 98 7.49 -5.46 -3.61
N GLN A 99 6.24 -5.26 -3.17
CA GLN A 99 5.87 -4.19 -2.24
C GLN A 99 6.16 -4.53 -0.78
N ALA A 100 6.22 -5.83 -0.42
CA ALA A 100 6.27 -6.29 0.95
C ALA A 100 7.47 -5.72 1.74
N GLU A 101 8.66 -5.68 1.14
CA GLU A 101 9.85 -5.12 1.78
C GLU A 101 9.67 -3.64 2.18
N GLY A 102 9.12 -2.83 1.26
CA GLY A 102 8.88 -1.40 1.50
C GLY A 102 7.84 -1.16 2.61
N LEU A 103 6.79 -1.97 2.64
CA LEU A 103 5.74 -1.93 3.66
C LEU A 103 6.30 -2.29 5.04
N ILE A 104 7.06 -3.37 5.13
CA ILE A 104 7.71 -3.81 6.37
C ILE A 104 8.67 -2.73 6.86
N ALA A 105 9.57 -2.24 6.01
CA ALA A 105 10.54 -1.21 6.36
C ALA A 105 9.89 0.06 6.94
N ALA A 106 8.81 0.51 6.33
CA ALA A 106 8.10 1.72 6.76
C ALA A 106 7.34 1.52 8.08
N ILE A 107 6.76 0.35 8.31
CA ILE A 107 6.08 0.02 9.57
C ILE A 107 7.11 -0.10 10.71
N LEU A 108 8.23 -0.76 10.48
CA LEU A 108 9.35 -0.85 11.44
C LEU A 108 9.94 0.52 11.79
N ALA A 109 9.85 1.49 10.90
CA ALA A 109 10.31 2.86 11.18
C ALA A 109 9.39 3.63 12.14
N VAL A 110 8.15 3.18 12.35
CA VAL A 110 7.15 3.89 13.17
C VAL A 110 6.61 3.07 14.34
N ARG A 111 6.91 1.77 14.39
CA ARG A 111 6.53 0.84 15.49
C ARG A 111 7.68 -0.10 15.82
N ASP A 112 7.82 -0.38 17.10
CA ASP A 112 8.81 -1.30 17.64
C ASP A 112 8.30 -2.75 17.55
N ILE A 113 8.32 -3.30 16.32
CA ILE A 113 7.83 -4.64 16.01
C ILE A 113 8.87 -5.68 16.42
N GLU A 114 8.45 -6.66 17.21
CA GLU A 114 9.27 -7.76 17.72
C GLU A 114 9.07 -9.04 16.90
N MET A 115 7.87 -9.23 16.32
CA MET A 115 7.50 -10.41 15.59
C MET A 115 6.86 -10.05 14.24
N LEU A 116 7.34 -10.69 13.17
CA LEU A 116 6.74 -10.62 11.84
C LEU A 116 6.19 -11.98 11.43
N HIS A 117 4.89 -12.03 11.20
CA HIS A 117 4.21 -13.16 10.59
C HIS A 117 4.08 -12.92 9.08
N ILE A 118 4.35 -13.93 8.28
CA ILE A 118 4.25 -13.83 6.82
C ILE A 118 3.43 -15.00 6.29
N SER A 119 2.43 -14.69 5.48
CA SER A 119 1.72 -15.68 4.67
C SER A 119 1.74 -15.29 3.20
N SER A 120 1.94 -16.24 2.32
CA SER A 120 1.93 -16.02 0.88
C SER A 120 1.59 -17.32 0.15
N ARG A 121 0.83 -17.20 -0.93
CA ARG A 121 0.52 -18.32 -1.84
C ARG A 121 1.78 -19.07 -2.29
N THR A 122 2.91 -18.41 -2.41
CA THR A 122 4.21 -18.99 -2.75
C THR A 122 5.09 -19.03 -1.50
N ARG A 123 5.12 -20.14 -0.79
CA ARG A 123 5.86 -20.33 0.47
C ARG A 123 7.33 -19.91 0.35
N ALA A 124 8.01 -20.31 -0.73
CA ALA A 124 9.43 -19.95 -0.94
C ALA A 124 9.68 -18.43 -0.96
N LYS A 125 8.73 -17.62 -1.50
CA LYS A 125 8.84 -16.16 -1.44
C LYS A 125 8.68 -15.63 -0.02
N ALA A 126 7.76 -16.20 0.77
CA ALA A 126 7.59 -15.84 2.16
C ALA A 126 8.84 -16.17 3.00
N GLU A 127 9.47 -17.32 2.77
CA GLU A 127 10.71 -17.73 3.42
C GLU A 127 11.89 -16.80 3.05
N THR A 128 12.01 -16.45 1.76
CA THR A 128 13.03 -15.48 1.30
C THR A 128 12.84 -14.11 1.97
N LEU A 129 11.60 -13.63 2.03
CA LEU A 129 11.27 -12.35 2.69
C LEU A 129 11.54 -12.43 4.21
N ALA A 130 11.21 -13.53 4.86
CA ALA A 130 11.46 -13.76 6.27
C ALA A 130 12.95 -13.69 6.59
N GLU A 131 13.78 -14.38 5.80
CA GLU A 131 15.23 -14.37 5.99
C GLU A 131 15.83 -12.98 5.76
N PHE A 132 15.40 -12.28 4.70
CA PHE A 132 15.80 -10.90 4.44
C PHE A 132 15.50 -9.98 5.63
N VAL A 133 14.27 -10.03 6.17
CA VAL A 133 13.86 -9.19 7.32
C VAL A 133 14.66 -9.53 8.56
N LYS A 134 14.85 -10.81 8.85
CA LYS A 134 15.65 -11.27 9.99
C LYS A 134 17.09 -10.77 9.93
N GLN A 135 17.71 -10.85 8.76
CA GLN A 135 19.10 -10.39 8.57
C GLN A 135 19.24 -8.87 8.59
N THR A 136 18.28 -8.15 7.99
CA THR A 136 18.37 -6.69 7.79
C THR A 136 17.92 -5.90 9.02
N TYR A 137 16.80 -6.35 9.64
CA TYR A 137 16.14 -5.60 10.71
C TYR A 137 16.24 -6.28 12.09
N HIS A 138 16.77 -7.50 12.16
CA HIS A 138 16.88 -8.29 13.38
C HIS A 138 15.54 -8.57 14.10
N VAL A 139 14.45 -8.59 13.35
CA VAL A 139 13.09 -8.90 13.81
C VAL A 139 12.87 -10.41 13.73
N SER A 140 12.23 -11.00 14.74
CA SER A 140 11.82 -12.40 14.70
C SER A 140 10.78 -12.63 13.62
N THR A 141 10.90 -13.72 12.86
CA THR A 141 9.99 -14.00 11.72
C THR A 141 9.40 -15.39 11.82
N LYS A 142 8.15 -15.52 11.39
CA LYS A 142 7.46 -16.81 11.26
C LYS A 142 6.64 -16.85 9.98
N VAL A 143 6.79 -17.93 9.20
CA VAL A 143 6.05 -18.17 7.96
C VAL A 143 4.91 -19.12 8.22
N PHE A 144 3.73 -18.78 7.70
CA PHE A 144 2.50 -19.55 7.80
C PHE A 144 1.99 -19.94 6.42
N ASP A 145 1.37 -21.09 6.30
CA ASP A 145 0.73 -21.51 5.06
C ASP A 145 -0.63 -20.83 4.86
N GLU A 146 -1.37 -20.58 5.95
CA GLU A 146 -2.69 -19.96 5.93
C GLU A 146 -2.65 -18.54 6.49
N ALA A 147 -3.32 -17.60 5.81
CA ALA A 147 -3.40 -16.21 6.22
C ALA A 147 -4.08 -16.02 7.59
N ASP A 148 -5.17 -16.76 7.83
CA ASP A 148 -5.91 -16.70 9.10
C ASP A 148 -5.00 -17.04 10.30
N GLN A 149 -4.14 -18.04 10.16
CA GLN A 149 -3.16 -18.40 11.21
C GLN A 149 -2.07 -17.32 11.38
N ALA A 150 -1.66 -16.66 10.29
CA ALA A 150 -0.67 -15.59 10.35
C ALA A 150 -1.22 -14.35 11.06
N MET A 151 -2.52 -14.09 10.92
CA MET A 151 -3.22 -12.95 11.52
C MET A 151 -3.50 -13.12 13.01
N GLU A 152 -3.47 -14.34 13.52
CA GLU A 152 -3.75 -14.62 14.92
C GLU A 152 -2.82 -13.83 15.85
N ASN A 153 -3.40 -12.99 16.71
CA ASN A 153 -2.69 -12.09 17.62
C ASN A 153 -1.80 -11.02 16.93
N ALA A 154 -2.03 -10.70 15.66
CA ALA A 154 -1.33 -9.61 14.99
C ALA A 154 -1.92 -8.24 15.39
N ASP A 155 -1.07 -7.31 15.80
CA ASP A 155 -1.47 -5.92 16.10
C ASP A 155 -1.68 -5.11 14.82
N ILE A 156 -0.88 -5.39 13.82
CA ILE A 156 -0.91 -4.73 12.50
C ILE A 156 -0.96 -5.82 11.43
N VAL A 157 -1.89 -5.66 10.49
CA VAL A 157 -2.01 -6.55 9.33
C VAL A 157 -1.78 -5.75 8.05
N VAL A 158 -1.06 -6.32 7.11
CA VAL A 158 -0.86 -5.77 5.76
C VAL A 158 -1.35 -6.77 4.74
N THR A 159 -2.24 -6.37 3.84
CA THR A 159 -2.56 -7.16 2.65
C THR A 159 -1.95 -6.50 1.41
N ALA A 160 -1.11 -7.25 0.69
CA ALA A 160 -0.34 -6.79 -0.47
C ALA A 160 -0.30 -7.85 -1.57
N THR A 161 -1.48 -8.29 -2.01
CA THR A 161 -1.66 -9.38 -2.98
C THR A 161 -2.30 -8.89 -4.28
N ASN A 162 -2.33 -9.76 -5.29
CA ASN A 162 -3.08 -9.54 -6.54
C ASN A 162 -4.36 -10.39 -6.55
N SER A 163 -5.01 -10.58 -5.41
CA SER A 163 -6.20 -11.43 -5.31
C SER A 163 -7.45 -10.73 -5.83
N ASN A 164 -8.33 -11.51 -6.46
CA ASN A 164 -9.69 -11.09 -6.83
C ASN A 164 -10.73 -11.62 -5.84
N LYS A 165 -10.29 -12.19 -4.72
CA LYS A 165 -11.13 -12.72 -3.64
C LYS A 165 -10.46 -12.43 -2.31
N PRO A 166 -11.24 -12.30 -1.21
CA PRO A 166 -10.70 -12.17 0.13
C PRO A 166 -9.56 -13.15 0.42
N VAL A 167 -8.49 -12.67 1.04
CA VAL A 167 -7.28 -13.47 1.30
C VAL A 167 -7.26 -14.06 2.69
N TYR A 168 -8.25 -13.76 3.51
CA TYR A 168 -8.48 -14.32 4.82
C TYR A 168 -9.99 -14.40 5.11
N SER A 169 -10.36 -15.17 6.11
CA SER A 169 -11.74 -15.31 6.60
C SER A 169 -11.86 -15.00 8.10
N HIS A 170 -10.71 -14.76 8.76
CA HIS A 170 -10.64 -14.52 10.19
C HIS A 170 -11.29 -13.19 10.58
N SER A 171 -12.04 -13.18 11.68
CA SER A 171 -12.54 -11.95 12.27
C SER A 171 -11.38 -11.19 12.92
N LEU A 172 -11.29 -9.90 12.66
CA LEU A 172 -10.27 -9.05 13.30
C LEU A 172 -10.59 -8.89 14.79
N HIS A 173 -9.59 -9.01 15.64
CA HIS A 173 -9.75 -8.75 17.07
C HIS A 173 -9.70 -7.24 17.36
N PRO A 174 -10.27 -6.77 18.49
CA PRO A 174 -10.18 -5.37 18.88
C PRO A 174 -8.74 -4.86 18.92
N GLY A 175 -8.54 -3.61 18.53
CA GLY A 175 -7.25 -2.93 18.55
C GLY A 175 -6.37 -3.14 17.31
N VAL A 176 -6.77 -4.00 16.37
CA VAL A 176 -6.00 -4.25 15.14
C VAL A 176 -6.01 -3.01 14.23
N HIS A 177 -4.88 -2.78 13.55
CA HIS A 177 -4.76 -1.88 12.41
C HIS A 177 -4.48 -2.67 11.13
N LEU A 178 -5.21 -2.39 10.04
CA LEU A 178 -5.05 -3.07 8.76
C LEU A 178 -4.69 -2.08 7.66
N ASN A 179 -3.55 -2.32 6.99
CA ASN A 179 -3.15 -1.63 5.75
C ASN A 179 -3.51 -2.51 4.55
N ALA A 180 -4.48 -2.11 3.75
CA ALA A 180 -4.93 -2.82 2.55
C ALA A 180 -4.41 -2.11 1.30
N VAL A 181 -3.39 -2.69 0.64
CA VAL A 181 -2.68 -2.00 -0.45
C VAL A 181 -2.59 -2.78 -1.76
N GLY A 182 -3.06 -4.03 -1.78
CA GLY A 182 -2.92 -4.89 -2.96
C GLY A 182 -4.02 -4.69 -4.00
N SER A 183 -5.26 -4.43 -3.56
CA SER A 183 -6.38 -4.18 -4.47
C SER A 183 -6.35 -2.73 -4.98
N PHE A 184 -6.23 -2.55 -6.30
CA PHE A 184 -6.16 -1.25 -7.00
C PHE A 184 -6.98 -1.25 -8.30
N LYS A 185 -7.91 -2.20 -8.45
CA LYS A 185 -8.89 -2.29 -9.52
C LYS A 185 -10.22 -2.81 -8.96
N PRO A 186 -11.36 -2.44 -9.56
CA PRO A 186 -12.67 -2.84 -9.08
C PRO A 186 -12.89 -4.35 -8.96
N GLU A 187 -12.24 -5.15 -9.82
CA GLU A 187 -12.33 -6.61 -9.80
C GLU A 187 -11.39 -7.29 -8.79
N MET A 188 -10.53 -6.54 -8.12
CA MET A 188 -9.62 -7.06 -7.09
C MET A 188 -10.23 -6.84 -5.71
N GLN A 189 -10.20 -7.88 -4.87
CA GLN A 189 -10.65 -7.82 -3.49
C GLN A 189 -9.71 -8.64 -2.60
N GLU A 190 -9.16 -8.01 -1.58
CA GLU A 190 -8.32 -8.69 -0.58
C GLU A 190 -9.06 -8.89 0.74
N LEU A 191 -9.97 -7.99 1.07
CA LEU A 191 -10.65 -7.97 2.36
C LEU A 191 -12.04 -8.59 2.25
N PRO A 192 -12.45 -9.44 3.23
CA PRO A 192 -13.86 -9.79 3.39
C PRO A 192 -14.69 -8.51 3.60
N SER A 193 -15.89 -8.46 3.07
CA SER A 193 -16.79 -7.31 3.24
C SER A 193 -17.10 -7.05 4.72
N GLU A 194 -17.15 -8.10 5.54
CA GLU A 194 -17.34 -8.04 7.00
C GLU A 194 -16.25 -7.22 7.71
N THR A 195 -15.04 -7.17 7.14
CA THR A 195 -13.95 -6.33 7.67
C THR A 195 -14.36 -4.86 7.70
N MET A 196 -15.03 -4.40 6.64
CA MET A 196 -15.50 -3.02 6.57
C MET A 196 -16.67 -2.73 7.52
N LEU A 197 -17.48 -3.75 7.85
CA LEU A 197 -18.57 -3.63 8.80
C LEU A 197 -18.07 -3.47 10.24
N ILE A 198 -17.01 -4.18 10.62
CA ILE A 198 -16.49 -4.15 11.99
C ILE A 198 -15.44 -3.04 12.21
N ALA A 199 -14.96 -2.41 11.15
CA ALA A 199 -14.01 -1.31 11.25
C ALA A 199 -14.64 -0.09 11.91
N ASN A 200 -14.03 0.40 12.99
CA ASN A 200 -14.42 1.66 13.63
C ASN A 200 -14.02 2.87 12.77
N LYS A 201 -12.90 2.76 12.06
CA LYS A 201 -12.42 3.80 11.14
C LYS A 201 -11.92 3.21 9.85
N ILE A 202 -12.53 3.61 8.74
CA ILE A 202 -12.06 3.31 7.39
C ILE A 202 -11.46 4.60 6.81
N VAL A 203 -10.14 4.59 6.64
CA VAL A 203 -9.35 5.73 6.16
C VAL A 203 -8.81 5.40 4.76
N VAL A 204 -8.81 6.38 3.87
CA VAL A 204 -8.36 6.23 2.49
C VAL A 204 -7.30 7.28 2.13
N GLU A 205 -6.57 7.08 1.04
CA GLU A 205 -5.67 8.12 0.49
C GLU A 205 -6.46 9.26 -0.16
N SER A 206 -7.51 8.90 -0.93
CA SER A 206 -8.43 9.77 -1.63
C SER A 206 -9.76 9.05 -1.72
N THR A 207 -10.81 9.69 -1.28
CA THR A 207 -12.17 9.14 -1.30
C THR A 207 -12.61 8.83 -2.72
N GLU A 208 -12.43 9.77 -3.65
CA GLU A 208 -12.78 9.60 -5.05
C GLU A 208 -12.07 8.38 -5.67
N ALA A 209 -10.76 8.32 -5.55
CA ALA A 209 -9.98 7.22 -6.12
C ALA A 209 -10.30 5.86 -5.47
N ALA A 210 -10.46 5.82 -4.15
CA ALA A 210 -10.73 4.59 -3.43
C ALA A 210 -12.10 4.00 -3.78
N MET A 211 -13.11 4.85 -3.94
CA MET A 211 -14.48 4.42 -4.28
C MET A 211 -14.56 3.85 -5.71
N GLU A 212 -13.71 4.31 -6.62
CA GLU A 212 -13.72 3.88 -8.02
C GLU A 212 -12.78 2.70 -8.32
N GLU A 213 -11.64 2.63 -7.64
CA GLU A 213 -10.50 1.82 -8.06
C GLU A 213 -10.27 0.54 -7.24
N THR A 214 -11.13 0.18 -6.27
CA THR A 214 -10.91 -1.06 -5.50
C THR A 214 -12.18 -1.82 -5.17
N GLY A 215 -12.14 -3.14 -5.36
CA GLY A 215 -13.20 -4.04 -4.93
C GLY A 215 -13.34 -4.13 -3.41
N ASP A 216 -12.28 -3.83 -2.63
CA ASP A 216 -12.35 -3.82 -1.17
C ASP A 216 -13.38 -2.83 -0.61
N LEU A 217 -13.70 -1.75 -1.34
CA LEU A 217 -14.78 -0.82 -0.97
C LEU A 217 -16.01 -1.01 -1.85
N LYS A 218 -15.82 -1.25 -3.15
CA LYS A 218 -16.92 -1.33 -4.09
C LYS A 218 -17.84 -2.50 -3.83
N VAL A 219 -17.28 -3.68 -3.53
CA VAL A 219 -18.08 -4.87 -3.22
C VAL A 219 -18.94 -4.68 -1.97
N PRO A 220 -18.41 -4.30 -0.79
CA PRO A 220 -19.25 -4.07 0.39
C PRO A 220 -20.24 -2.89 0.22
N LEU A 221 -20.00 -1.93 -0.66
CA LEU A 221 -20.97 -0.91 -1.05
C LEU A 221 -22.14 -1.50 -1.86
N GLU A 222 -21.83 -2.30 -2.88
CA GLU A 222 -22.84 -2.98 -3.73
C GLU A 222 -23.66 -3.99 -2.90
N GLU A 223 -23.06 -4.61 -1.89
CA GLU A 223 -23.74 -5.50 -0.93
C GLU A 223 -24.58 -4.74 0.12
N GLY A 224 -24.45 -3.42 0.20
CA GLY A 224 -25.15 -2.59 1.19
C GLY A 224 -24.60 -2.72 2.60
N ILE A 225 -23.40 -3.29 2.78
CA ILE A 225 -22.72 -3.45 4.07
C ILE A 225 -22.18 -2.11 4.57
N ILE A 226 -21.67 -1.29 3.66
CA ILE A 226 -21.23 0.08 3.96
C ILE A 226 -21.90 1.09 3.03
N THR A 227 -21.75 2.35 3.38
CA THR A 227 -22.13 3.50 2.54
C THR A 227 -20.93 4.43 2.42
N GLU A 228 -20.97 5.44 1.56
CA GLU A 228 -19.94 6.47 1.49
C GLU A 228 -19.68 7.15 2.83
N ARG A 229 -20.72 7.28 3.67
CA ARG A 229 -20.63 7.86 5.02
C ARG A 229 -19.92 6.96 6.03
N SER A 230 -19.64 5.71 5.67
CA SER A 230 -18.87 4.78 6.51
C SER A 230 -17.36 5.09 6.48
N LEU A 231 -16.90 5.89 5.50
CA LEU A 231 -15.53 6.36 5.49
C LEU A 231 -15.32 7.39 6.61
N HIS A 232 -14.27 7.16 7.42
CA HIS A 232 -13.86 8.12 8.45
C HIS A 232 -13.27 9.40 7.85
N GLY A 233 -12.52 9.25 6.75
CA GLY A 233 -11.96 10.35 5.98
C GLY A 233 -10.67 9.99 5.26
N GLU A 234 -9.94 11.00 4.84
CA GLU A 234 -8.68 10.85 4.14
C GLU A 234 -7.49 10.93 5.09
N LEU A 235 -6.42 10.19 4.78
CA LEU A 235 -5.20 10.19 5.60
C LEU A 235 -4.59 11.58 5.70
N GLY A 236 -4.70 12.40 4.66
CA GLY A 236 -4.23 13.80 4.65
C GLY A 236 -4.93 14.65 5.71
N ASP A 237 -6.22 14.43 5.96
CA ASP A 237 -6.98 15.16 6.98
C ASP A 237 -6.58 14.75 8.41
N ILE A 238 -6.21 13.47 8.60
CA ILE A 238 -5.65 13.00 9.87
C ILE A 238 -4.27 13.62 10.11
N VAL A 239 -3.39 13.58 9.11
CA VAL A 239 -2.03 14.13 9.21
C VAL A 239 -2.03 15.64 9.47
N SER A 240 -2.97 16.36 8.87
CA SER A 240 -3.16 17.81 9.08
C SER A 240 -3.89 18.17 10.38
N GLY A 241 -4.37 17.17 11.12
CA GLY A 241 -5.10 17.37 12.39
C GLY A 241 -6.53 17.86 12.24
N LYS A 242 -7.13 17.79 11.05
CA LYS A 242 -8.55 18.14 10.83
C LYS A 242 -9.51 17.10 11.41
N ILE A 243 -9.12 15.83 11.37
CA ILE A 243 -9.84 14.71 11.97
C ILE A 243 -8.89 13.87 12.81
N SER A 244 -9.42 13.14 13.80
CA SER A 244 -8.60 12.29 14.66
C SER A 244 -8.12 11.03 13.93
N GLY A 245 -6.95 10.53 14.30
CA GLY A 245 -6.51 9.18 14.00
C GLY A 245 -7.17 8.16 14.92
N ARG A 246 -6.40 7.24 15.51
CA ARG A 246 -6.90 6.32 16.53
C ARG A 246 -7.20 7.08 17.84
N ASP A 247 -8.39 6.88 18.38
CA ASP A 247 -8.80 7.49 19.66
C ASP A 247 -8.79 6.47 20.82
N ASP A 248 -8.99 5.18 20.51
CA ASP A 248 -9.10 4.11 21.50
C ASP A 248 -8.27 2.89 21.10
N ASN A 249 -7.74 2.17 22.11
CA ASN A 249 -6.94 0.98 21.89
C ASN A 249 -7.74 -0.24 21.39
N GLU A 250 -9.05 -0.24 21.55
CA GLU A 250 -9.94 -1.31 21.09
C GLU A 250 -10.44 -1.08 19.65
N GLU A 251 -10.26 0.11 19.07
CA GLU A 251 -10.70 0.39 17.70
C GLU A 251 -10.05 -0.56 16.69
N VAL A 252 -10.84 -1.08 15.77
CA VAL A 252 -10.37 -1.70 14.52
C VAL A 252 -10.26 -0.60 13.47
N THR A 253 -9.07 -0.37 12.95
CA THR A 253 -8.82 0.67 11.96
C THR A 253 -8.33 0.07 10.65
N VAL A 254 -8.88 0.54 9.54
CA VAL A 254 -8.50 0.11 8.18
C VAL A 254 -7.99 1.32 7.40
N PHE A 255 -6.81 1.19 6.81
CA PHE A 255 -6.30 2.10 5.80
C PHE A 255 -6.33 1.43 4.45
N LYS A 256 -7.07 2.00 3.50
CA LYS A 256 -7.12 1.52 2.11
C LYS A 256 -6.36 2.45 1.18
N SER A 257 -5.38 1.91 0.49
CA SER A 257 -4.60 2.60 -0.54
C SER A 257 -4.83 1.97 -1.91
N VAL A 258 -4.99 2.82 -2.92
CA VAL A 258 -5.07 2.42 -4.34
C VAL A 258 -3.90 3.00 -5.15
N GLY A 259 -3.11 3.87 -4.52
CA GLY A 259 -1.94 4.51 -5.09
C GLY A 259 -2.26 5.73 -5.95
N LEU A 260 -1.81 6.89 -5.52
CA LEU A 260 -1.99 8.17 -6.19
C LEU A 260 -0.71 8.64 -6.89
N ALA A 261 -0.87 9.21 -8.09
CA ALA A 261 0.24 9.77 -8.86
C ALA A 261 0.98 10.91 -8.12
N ILE A 262 0.25 11.69 -7.32
CA ILE A 262 0.85 12.77 -6.53
C ILE A 262 1.89 12.26 -5.54
N VAL A 263 1.64 11.10 -4.90
CA VAL A 263 2.58 10.48 -3.97
C VAL A 263 3.86 10.04 -4.70
N ASP A 264 3.72 9.57 -5.94
CA ASP A 264 4.88 9.17 -6.76
C ASP A 264 5.79 10.38 -7.03
N ILE A 265 5.25 11.54 -7.45
CA ILE A 265 6.07 12.72 -7.77
C ILE A 265 6.63 13.41 -6.53
N VAL A 266 5.93 13.40 -5.40
CA VAL A 266 6.42 13.93 -4.12
C VAL A 266 7.65 13.14 -3.64
N VAL A 267 7.57 11.81 -3.68
CA VAL A 267 8.70 10.95 -3.31
C VAL A 267 9.83 11.05 -4.33
N ALA A 268 9.52 11.19 -5.63
CA ALA A 268 10.53 11.45 -6.66
C ALA A 268 11.29 12.75 -6.40
N GLN A 269 10.59 13.84 -6.03
CA GLN A 269 11.23 15.12 -5.66
C GLN A 269 12.13 14.97 -4.44
N TYR A 270 11.70 14.23 -3.43
CA TYR A 270 12.54 13.97 -2.26
C TYR A 270 13.86 13.30 -2.64
N PHE A 271 13.83 12.26 -3.49
CA PHE A 271 15.04 11.59 -3.95
C PHE A 271 15.91 12.51 -4.83
N TYR A 272 15.29 13.30 -5.70
CA TYR A 272 16.01 14.27 -6.53
C TYR A 272 16.76 15.29 -5.67
N LYS A 273 16.07 15.94 -4.70
CA LYS A 273 16.70 16.90 -3.79
C LYS A 273 17.83 16.27 -2.96
N LYS A 274 17.63 15.04 -2.50
CA LYS A 274 18.65 14.32 -1.74
C LYS A 274 19.89 13.98 -2.57
N ALA A 275 19.71 13.59 -3.82
CA ALA A 275 20.82 13.32 -4.74
C ALA A 275 21.65 14.59 -5.04
N GLN A 276 21.00 15.75 -5.15
CA GLN A 276 21.71 17.04 -5.34
C GLN A 276 22.55 17.45 -4.13
N GLN A 277 22.16 17.05 -2.91
CA GLN A 277 22.91 17.36 -1.69
C GLN A 277 24.14 16.47 -1.49
N THR A 278 24.24 15.37 -2.23
CA THR A 278 25.29 14.36 -2.09
C THR A 278 26.39 14.53 -3.15
N ASN A 279 26.18 15.37 -4.15
CA ASN A 279 27.13 15.81 -5.17
C ASN A 279 27.73 17.15 -4.81
#